data_67c6c670b41fab859907f417bc01c824
#
_entry.id   67c6c670b41fab859907f417bc01c824
#
_cell.length_a   1.000
_cell.length_b   1.000
_cell.length_c   1.000
_cell.angle_alpha   90.00
_cell.angle_beta   90.00
_cell.angle_gamma   90.00
#
_symmetry.space_group_name_H-M   'P 1'
#
loop_
_entity.id
_entity.type
_entity.pdbx_description
1 polymer ?
#
loop_
_entity_poly.entity_id
_entity_poly.type
_entity_poly.pdbx_seq_one_letter_code
_entity_poly.pdbx_strand_id
1 'polypeptide(L)'
;MKKEVEKLLQYVQKPARYIGGELNAVVKDKDKIDIRYAFCFPDTYEIGMSHLGMKILYGLVNDREDSWCERVFAPDNDMEEQLRKNNVPLFALESGDYIKDFDMIGFTLQYELSYTNVLNMLNLAQIPLKSSDRENLTPLICVGGPCACNPEPITDFVDIVFLGDGEETTNQVIDLLIDCKKKGLSKKEFLLKAKDITGIYVPSFYEDSYNEDGTLKELKPLYGAPEKVKKAVVSDMNKVFYPKEFVVPYINIVHDRAVEEIFRGCIRGCRFCQAGFIYRPIREKSVETINKQSKALIDSTGYDELSLCSLSTSDHSEVNNMLTTLIDWTVKENINLSLPSLRVDNFSDELVEQLNKVRRSGLTFAPEAGTQRLRDVINKNVTQEEVIRTCTKAFDNGWTSVKFYFMMGLPTETMEDIEGIANLGMDVIHAFYNNPNRQKGTGVQVSISCASFIPKPFTPFQWEPEDSMESLKAKQKHLLESIPTKKIRVSYHETPTSLLEGVLARGDRRLGKVILRAYELGCKFDSWDDQFNFDAWMQAFEENGIDPHFYTHRKREFSELLPWDHLDYGVSRKFLEFENKKAHENKTTPHCRIKCAGCGANKLNGGHCDARG
;
A
#
# COMPACT_ATOMS: atom_id res chain seq x y z
N MET A 1 23.89 -1.31 -20.86
CA MET A 1 23.00 -0.19 -21.30
C MET A 1 23.16 0.05 -22.79
N LYS A 2 22.08 0.33 -23.52
CA LYS A 2 22.16 0.70 -24.94
C LYS A 2 22.77 2.08 -25.12
N LYS A 3 23.61 2.28 -26.16
CA LYS A 3 24.31 3.55 -26.43
C LYS A 3 23.36 4.75 -26.60
N GLU A 4 22.16 4.53 -27.11
CA GLU A 4 21.14 5.57 -27.27
C GLU A 4 20.58 6.02 -25.92
N VAL A 5 20.37 5.12 -24.96
CA VAL A 5 19.97 5.47 -23.58
C VAL A 5 21.10 6.21 -22.87
N GLU A 6 22.34 5.74 -23.00
CA GLU A 6 23.52 6.37 -22.39
C GLU A 6 23.66 7.85 -22.79
N LYS A 7 23.36 8.17 -24.05
CA LYS A 7 23.40 9.57 -24.54
C LYS A 7 22.35 10.47 -23.88
N LEU A 8 21.24 9.93 -23.37
CA LEU A 8 20.20 10.72 -22.72
C LEU A 8 20.60 11.15 -21.32
N LEU A 9 21.47 10.41 -20.65
CA LEU A 9 21.86 10.65 -19.26
C LEU A 9 22.48 12.02 -19.00
N GLN A 10 23.11 12.62 -20.00
CA GLN A 10 23.68 13.97 -19.90
C GLN A 10 22.62 15.09 -19.82
N TYR A 11 21.36 14.79 -20.13
CA TYR A 11 20.26 15.76 -20.16
C TYR A 11 19.30 15.63 -18.97
N VAL A 12 19.59 14.72 -18.01
CA VAL A 12 18.75 14.48 -16.85
C VAL A 12 19.44 14.89 -15.56
N GLN A 13 18.67 15.33 -14.57
CA GLN A 13 19.20 15.82 -13.30
C GLN A 13 19.83 14.73 -12.43
N LYS A 14 19.26 13.51 -12.49
CA LYS A 14 19.70 12.36 -11.66
C LYS A 14 19.96 11.13 -12.53
N PRO A 15 21.06 11.10 -13.31
CA PRO A 15 21.34 9.97 -14.21
C PRO A 15 21.47 8.63 -13.48
N ALA A 16 21.86 8.62 -12.21
CA ALA A 16 21.98 7.40 -11.40
C ALA A 16 20.66 6.63 -11.20
N ARG A 17 19.51 7.24 -11.46
CA ARG A 17 18.20 6.55 -11.48
C ARG A 17 18.08 5.53 -12.63
N TYR A 18 18.91 5.68 -13.67
CA TYR A 18 18.71 5.03 -14.98
C TYR A 18 19.90 4.18 -15.44
N ILE A 19 20.96 4.08 -14.64
CA ILE A 19 22.21 3.40 -15.06
C ILE A 19 22.26 1.91 -14.74
N GLY A 20 21.52 1.43 -13.74
CA GLY A 20 21.62 0.05 -13.27
C GLY A 20 23.00 -0.30 -12.68
N GLY A 21 23.26 -1.59 -12.49
CA GLY A 21 24.56 -2.09 -12.04
C GLY A 21 24.84 -1.88 -10.54
N GLU A 22 23.80 -1.65 -9.76
CA GLU A 22 23.89 -1.49 -8.32
C GLU A 22 24.37 -2.78 -7.64
N LEU A 23 24.95 -2.66 -6.44
CA LEU A 23 25.34 -3.82 -5.62
C LEU A 23 24.14 -4.76 -5.45
N ASN A 24 24.37 -6.07 -5.62
CA ASN A 24 23.39 -7.13 -5.57
C ASN A 24 22.31 -7.10 -6.70
N ALA A 25 22.49 -6.27 -7.73
CA ALA A 25 21.64 -6.37 -8.92
C ALA A 25 21.94 -7.66 -9.69
N VAL A 26 20.90 -8.40 -10.04
CA VAL A 26 21.04 -9.71 -10.71
C VAL A 26 21.08 -9.53 -12.22
N VAL A 27 22.15 -9.99 -12.85
CA VAL A 27 22.30 -9.99 -14.31
C VAL A 27 22.43 -11.45 -14.80
N LYS A 28 21.57 -11.84 -15.73
CA LYS A 28 21.54 -13.18 -16.31
C LYS A 28 21.82 -13.14 -17.82
N ASP A 29 22.23 -14.29 -18.34
CA ASP A 29 22.38 -14.50 -19.78
C ASP A 29 21.00 -14.73 -20.40
N LYS A 30 20.50 -13.76 -21.16
CA LYS A 30 19.16 -13.80 -21.74
C LYS A 30 18.93 -14.96 -22.72
N ASP A 31 19.99 -15.54 -23.28
CA ASP A 31 19.90 -16.68 -24.19
C ASP A 31 19.67 -18.01 -23.44
N LYS A 32 19.77 -17.99 -22.09
CA LYS A 32 19.60 -19.15 -21.22
C LYS A 32 18.32 -19.15 -20.40
N ILE A 33 17.49 -18.14 -20.54
CA ILE A 33 16.25 -18.00 -19.78
C ILE A 33 15.03 -18.14 -20.69
N ASP A 34 13.95 -18.70 -20.13
CA ASP A 34 12.68 -18.87 -20.83
C ASP A 34 11.80 -17.62 -20.73
N ILE A 35 11.87 -16.89 -19.58
CA ILE A 35 11.01 -15.73 -19.28
C ILE A 35 11.84 -14.52 -18.85
N ARG A 36 11.61 -13.39 -19.52
CA ARG A 36 12.02 -12.05 -19.08
C ARG A 36 10.84 -11.32 -18.46
N TYR A 37 10.99 -10.92 -17.22
CA TYR A 37 9.96 -10.22 -16.44
C TYR A 37 10.40 -8.80 -16.13
N ALA A 38 9.71 -7.80 -16.67
CA ALA A 38 9.87 -6.41 -16.30
C ALA A 38 8.98 -6.10 -15.10
N PHE A 39 9.57 -5.92 -13.91
CA PHE A 39 8.82 -5.54 -12.73
C PHE A 39 8.81 -4.02 -12.61
N CYS A 40 7.64 -3.45 -12.88
CA CYS A 40 7.42 -2.02 -13.00
C CYS A 40 6.85 -1.44 -11.70
N PHE A 41 7.46 -0.36 -11.22
CA PHE A 41 6.90 0.46 -10.15
C PHE A 41 6.42 1.78 -10.79
N PRO A 42 5.11 2.11 -10.73
CA PRO A 42 4.56 3.26 -11.42
C PRO A 42 4.76 4.57 -10.65
N ASP A 43 5.98 4.79 -10.15
CA ASP A 43 6.48 6.00 -9.54
C ASP A 43 8.00 6.06 -9.72
N THR A 44 8.64 7.11 -9.19
CA THR A 44 10.08 7.35 -9.34
C THR A 44 10.94 6.26 -8.68
N TYR A 45 12.21 6.20 -9.11
CA TYR A 45 13.20 5.25 -8.61
C TYR A 45 13.31 5.26 -7.07
N GLU A 46 13.33 6.45 -6.44
CA GLU A 46 13.52 6.57 -4.98
C GLU A 46 12.33 5.98 -4.19
N ILE A 47 11.11 6.10 -4.72
CA ILE A 47 9.92 5.50 -4.12
C ILE A 47 9.93 3.98 -4.34
N GLY A 48 10.15 3.55 -5.58
CA GLY A 48 10.10 2.12 -5.93
C GLY A 48 11.21 1.31 -5.27
N MET A 49 12.44 1.81 -5.20
CA MET A 49 13.55 1.15 -4.51
C MET A 49 13.35 1.06 -2.99
N SER A 50 12.47 1.89 -2.42
CA SER A 50 12.08 1.82 -1.02
C SER A 50 11.02 0.76 -0.72
N HIS A 51 10.40 0.16 -1.76
CA HIS A 51 9.26 -0.74 -1.61
C HIS A 51 9.70 -2.19 -1.36
N LEU A 52 9.34 -2.76 -0.19
CA LEU A 52 9.73 -4.12 0.21
C LEU A 52 9.17 -5.20 -0.71
N GLY A 53 7.90 -5.11 -1.13
CA GLY A 53 7.27 -6.10 -2.01
C GLY A 53 7.99 -6.24 -3.35
N MET A 54 8.52 -5.12 -3.89
CA MET A 54 9.36 -5.17 -5.09
C MET A 54 10.66 -5.96 -4.85
N LYS A 55 11.33 -5.74 -3.71
CA LYS A 55 12.55 -6.45 -3.34
C LYS A 55 12.31 -7.95 -3.17
N ILE A 56 11.17 -8.34 -2.57
CA ILE A 56 10.79 -9.76 -2.39
C ILE A 56 10.54 -10.43 -3.75
N LEU A 57 9.69 -9.86 -4.59
CA LEU A 57 9.33 -10.47 -5.88
C LEU A 57 10.48 -10.43 -6.89
N TYR A 58 11.30 -9.39 -6.88
CA TYR A 58 12.55 -9.34 -7.65
C TYR A 58 13.49 -10.49 -7.27
N GLY A 59 13.71 -10.69 -5.96
CA GLY A 59 14.53 -11.81 -5.47
C GLY A 59 13.91 -13.16 -5.82
N LEU A 60 12.59 -13.34 -5.62
CA LEU A 60 11.87 -14.58 -5.91
C LEU A 60 12.03 -15.03 -7.36
N VAL A 61 11.81 -14.13 -8.30
CA VAL A 61 11.90 -14.47 -9.73
C VAL A 61 13.36 -14.69 -10.14
N ASN A 62 14.29 -13.96 -9.54
CA ASN A 62 15.71 -14.10 -9.82
C ASN A 62 16.36 -15.34 -9.16
N ASP A 63 15.73 -15.93 -8.13
CA ASP A 63 16.14 -17.21 -7.56
C ASP A 63 15.88 -18.39 -8.52
N ARG A 64 15.01 -18.23 -9.53
CA ARG A 64 14.76 -19.21 -10.60
C ARG A 64 15.88 -19.17 -11.63
N GLU A 65 16.26 -20.34 -12.17
CA GLU A 65 17.26 -20.44 -13.25
C GLU A 65 16.71 -20.09 -14.63
N ASP A 66 15.39 -20.30 -14.84
CA ASP A 66 14.69 -20.14 -16.11
C ASP A 66 14.09 -18.76 -16.36
N SER A 67 14.19 -17.86 -15.40
CA SER A 67 13.55 -16.54 -15.44
C SER A 67 14.50 -15.43 -15.00
N TRP A 68 14.33 -14.24 -15.57
CA TRP A 68 15.08 -13.05 -15.18
C TRP A 68 14.13 -11.88 -14.95
N CYS A 69 14.09 -11.36 -13.71
CA CYS A 69 13.35 -10.17 -13.33
C CYS A 69 14.25 -8.94 -13.39
N GLU A 70 13.79 -7.92 -14.06
CA GLU A 70 14.47 -6.65 -14.22
C GLU A 70 13.58 -5.49 -13.73
N ARG A 71 14.18 -4.48 -13.08
CA ARG A 71 13.45 -3.36 -12.47
C ARG A 71 13.19 -2.25 -13.47
N VAL A 72 11.99 -1.69 -13.38
CA VAL A 72 11.57 -0.54 -14.20
C VAL A 72 10.82 0.45 -13.33
N PHE A 73 11.15 1.72 -13.43
CA PHE A 73 10.47 2.81 -12.70
C PHE A 73 9.87 3.80 -13.67
N ALA A 74 8.83 4.52 -13.25
CA ALA A 74 8.33 5.65 -14.02
C ALA A 74 9.46 6.69 -14.14
N PRO A 75 9.84 7.08 -15.36
CA PRO A 75 10.87 8.10 -15.55
C PRO A 75 10.36 9.46 -15.07
N ASP A 76 11.24 10.25 -14.47
CA ASP A 76 10.94 11.64 -14.15
C ASP A 76 10.75 12.46 -15.46
N ASN A 77 10.12 13.61 -15.34
CA ASN A 77 9.73 14.44 -16.48
C ASN A 77 10.89 14.75 -17.45
N ASP A 78 12.09 14.96 -16.93
CA ASP A 78 13.28 15.25 -17.75
C ASP A 78 13.70 14.03 -18.60
N MET A 79 13.72 12.84 -18.04
CA MET A 79 14.01 11.60 -18.79
C MET A 79 12.87 11.26 -19.75
N GLU A 80 11.61 11.42 -19.33
CA GLU A 80 10.46 11.19 -20.21
C GLU A 80 10.53 12.07 -21.45
N GLU A 81 10.83 13.37 -21.29
CA GLU A 81 11.03 14.29 -22.42
C GLU A 81 12.11 13.77 -23.38
N GLN A 82 13.24 13.30 -22.86
CA GLN A 82 14.32 12.78 -23.68
C GLN A 82 13.93 11.48 -24.40
N LEU A 83 13.23 10.56 -23.73
CA LEU A 83 12.72 9.34 -24.35
C LEU A 83 11.79 9.65 -25.53
N ARG A 84 10.82 10.56 -25.33
CA ARG A 84 9.87 10.97 -26.37
C ARG A 84 10.56 11.68 -27.54
N LYS A 85 11.42 12.66 -27.24
CA LYS A 85 12.13 13.46 -28.24
C LYS A 85 13.02 12.60 -29.14
N ASN A 86 13.65 11.57 -28.60
CA ASN A 86 14.57 10.71 -29.32
C ASN A 86 13.91 9.39 -29.80
N ASN A 87 12.61 9.22 -29.57
CA ASN A 87 11.84 8.00 -29.87
C ASN A 87 12.50 6.73 -29.29
N VAL A 88 13.04 6.83 -28.07
CA VAL A 88 13.65 5.72 -27.33
C VAL A 88 12.59 5.11 -26.42
N PRO A 89 12.27 3.81 -26.56
CA PRO A 89 11.30 3.15 -25.70
C PRO A 89 11.78 3.04 -24.25
N LEU A 90 10.83 2.92 -23.29
CA LEU A 90 11.13 2.63 -21.89
C LEU A 90 11.93 1.33 -21.77
N PHE A 91 12.90 1.31 -20.88
CA PHE A 91 13.89 0.25 -20.74
C PHE A 91 14.03 -0.23 -19.28
N ALA A 92 14.52 -1.45 -19.12
CA ALA A 92 14.83 -2.05 -17.83
C ALA A 92 16.24 -1.67 -17.34
N LEU A 93 16.45 -1.61 -16.03
CA LEU A 93 17.71 -1.14 -15.44
C LEU A 93 18.86 -2.13 -15.61
N GLU A 94 18.61 -3.44 -15.44
CA GLU A 94 19.66 -4.45 -15.41
C GLU A 94 20.32 -4.63 -16.79
N SER A 95 19.51 -4.82 -17.83
CA SER A 95 20.01 -5.03 -19.19
C SER A 95 20.12 -3.74 -20.04
N GLY A 96 19.26 -2.76 -19.75
CA GLY A 96 19.00 -1.61 -20.62
C GLY A 96 18.19 -1.97 -21.87
N ASP A 97 17.59 -3.16 -21.92
CA ASP A 97 16.72 -3.58 -23.03
C ASP A 97 15.32 -2.93 -22.90
N TYR A 98 14.63 -2.77 -24.03
CA TYR A 98 13.30 -2.20 -24.07
C TYR A 98 12.27 -3.18 -23.53
N ILE A 99 11.38 -2.70 -22.63
CA ILE A 99 10.45 -3.60 -21.95
C ILE A 99 9.37 -4.19 -22.88
N LYS A 100 9.15 -3.60 -24.06
CA LYS A 100 8.25 -4.18 -25.08
C LYS A 100 8.73 -5.55 -25.59
N ASP A 101 10.01 -5.86 -25.44
CA ASP A 101 10.64 -7.11 -25.88
C ASP A 101 10.65 -8.18 -24.77
N PHE A 102 10.01 -7.89 -23.62
CA PHE A 102 9.90 -8.82 -22.49
C PHE A 102 8.67 -9.74 -22.64
N ASP A 103 8.67 -10.83 -21.90
CA ASP A 103 7.55 -11.79 -21.93
C ASP A 103 6.41 -11.39 -20.99
N MET A 104 6.74 -10.77 -19.84
CA MET A 104 5.80 -10.36 -18.83
C MET A 104 6.17 -8.97 -18.29
N ILE A 105 5.19 -8.13 -18.12
CA ILE A 105 5.33 -6.78 -17.55
C ILE A 105 4.33 -6.66 -16.40
N GLY A 106 4.84 -6.58 -15.17
CA GLY A 106 4.01 -6.51 -13.98
C GLY A 106 4.15 -5.17 -13.27
N PHE A 107 3.01 -4.56 -12.96
CA PHE A 107 2.97 -3.33 -12.17
C PHE A 107 2.48 -3.62 -10.75
N THR A 108 3.14 -3.01 -9.75
CA THR A 108 2.65 -3.05 -8.38
C THR A 108 1.86 -1.78 -8.07
N LEU A 109 0.56 -1.92 -7.84
CA LEU A 109 -0.38 -0.82 -7.58
C LEU A 109 -0.43 -0.56 -6.07
N GLN A 110 0.36 0.40 -5.59
CA GLN A 110 0.42 0.76 -4.17
C GLN A 110 -0.56 1.86 -3.79
N TYR A 111 -0.94 2.68 -4.77
CA TYR A 111 -1.82 3.82 -4.61
C TYR A 111 -2.61 4.06 -5.90
N GLU A 112 -3.89 4.35 -5.78
CA GLU A 112 -4.79 4.49 -6.94
C GLU A 112 -4.39 5.65 -7.87
N LEU A 113 -3.80 6.72 -7.32
CA LEU A 113 -3.33 7.87 -8.10
C LEU A 113 -2.08 7.58 -8.96
N SER A 114 -1.63 6.33 -9.02
CA SER A 114 -0.58 5.88 -9.94
C SER A 114 -1.12 5.29 -11.26
N TYR A 115 -2.43 5.23 -11.47
CA TYR A 115 -3.01 4.56 -12.65
C TYR A 115 -2.62 5.24 -13.96
N THR A 116 -2.57 6.56 -14.01
CA THR A 116 -2.09 7.30 -15.19
C THR A 116 -0.61 7.02 -15.47
N ASN A 117 0.21 6.79 -14.43
CA ASN A 117 1.61 6.40 -14.62
C ASN A 117 1.75 5.01 -15.26
N VAL A 118 0.85 4.07 -14.97
CA VAL A 118 0.82 2.76 -15.66
C VAL A 118 0.61 2.97 -17.16
N LEU A 119 -0.35 3.80 -17.54
CA LEU A 119 -0.60 4.14 -18.95
C LEU A 119 0.61 4.85 -19.58
N ASN A 120 1.21 5.78 -18.85
CA ASN A 120 2.40 6.50 -19.32
C ASN A 120 3.58 5.55 -19.58
N MET A 121 3.85 4.61 -18.66
CA MET A 121 4.91 3.63 -18.82
C MET A 121 4.66 2.69 -19.99
N LEU A 122 3.42 2.22 -20.20
CA LEU A 122 3.04 1.41 -21.37
C LEU A 122 3.22 2.21 -22.68
N ASN A 123 2.79 3.47 -22.70
CA ASN A 123 2.94 4.33 -23.87
C ASN A 123 4.42 4.61 -24.20
N LEU A 124 5.23 4.93 -23.19
CA LEU A 124 6.68 5.10 -23.34
C LEU A 124 7.37 3.82 -23.82
N ALA A 125 6.86 2.67 -23.40
CA ALA A 125 7.32 1.38 -23.89
C ALA A 125 6.86 1.07 -25.33
N GLN A 126 6.01 1.90 -25.94
CA GLN A 126 5.41 1.66 -27.26
C GLN A 126 4.54 0.39 -27.30
N ILE A 127 3.85 0.10 -26.18
CA ILE A 127 2.92 -1.01 -26.03
C ILE A 127 1.49 -0.47 -26.15
N PRO A 128 0.58 -1.12 -26.90
CA PRO A 128 -0.82 -0.72 -26.95
C PRO A 128 -1.43 -0.69 -25.55
N LEU A 129 -2.12 0.42 -25.21
CA LEU A 129 -2.64 0.62 -23.85
C LEU A 129 -3.70 -0.41 -23.48
N LYS A 130 -4.70 -0.61 -24.34
CA LYS A 130 -5.81 -1.53 -24.06
C LYS A 130 -5.39 -2.99 -24.22
N SER A 131 -5.85 -3.83 -23.30
CA SER A 131 -5.65 -5.29 -23.36
C SER A 131 -6.24 -5.90 -24.63
N SER A 132 -7.39 -5.37 -25.10
CA SER A 132 -8.06 -5.79 -26.35
C SER A 132 -7.19 -5.61 -27.59
N ASP A 133 -6.27 -4.64 -27.58
CA ASP A 133 -5.44 -4.28 -28.75
C ASP A 133 -4.12 -5.10 -28.76
N ARG A 134 -3.90 -5.95 -27.76
CA ARG A 134 -2.74 -6.84 -27.64
C ARG A 134 -3.17 -8.29 -27.88
N GLU A 135 -3.01 -8.76 -29.11
CA GLU A 135 -3.44 -10.11 -29.52
C GLU A 135 -2.44 -11.21 -29.14
N ASN A 136 -1.14 -10.87 -29.11
CA ASN A 136 -0.08 -11.81 -28.81
C ASN A 136 -0.06 -12.22 -27.33
N LEU A 137 0.45 -13.42 -27.04
CA LEU A 137 0.64 -13.92 -25.68
C LEU A 137 1.61 -13.02 -24.88
N THR A 138 2.66 -12.53 -25.51
CA THR A 138 3.68 -11.67 -24.90
C THR A 138 3.79 -10.33 -25.63
N PRO A 139 4.04 -9.23 -24.93
CA PRO A 139 4.15 -9.14 -23.47
C PRO A 139 2.78 -9.31 -22.77
N LEU A 140 2.77 -10.12 -21.73
CA LEU A 140 1.62 -10.24 -20.83
C LEU A 140 1.65 -9.10 -19.81
N ILE A 141 0.61 -8.27 -19.78
CA ILE A 141 0.52 -7.15 -18.83
C ILE A 141 -0.25 -7.56 -17.60
N CYS A 142 0.36 -7.45 -16.43
CA CYS A 142 -0.25 -7.82 -15.17
C CYS A 142 -0.09 -6.73 -14.10
N VAL A 143 -1.00 -6.73 -13.14
CA VAL A 143 -0.98 -5.85 -11.97
C VAL A 143 -1.19 -6.64 -10.70
N GLY A 144 -0.67 -6.12 -9.59
CA GLY A 144 -0.88 -6.64 -8.24
C GLY A 144 -0.70 -5.53 -7.21
N GLY A 145 -0.67 -5.88 -5.94
CA GLY A 145 -0.53 -4.92 -4.84
C GLY A 145 -1.84 -4.60 -4.14
N PRO A 146 -1.84 -3.72 -3.12
CA PRO A 146 -3.02 -3.46 -2.30
C PRO A 146 -4.22 -2.90 -3.06
N CYS A 147 -4.00 -2.05 -4.08
CA CYS A 147 -5.10 -1.51 -4.89
C CYS A 147 -5.78 -2.56 -5.79
N ALA A 148 -5.14 -3.72 -6.01
CA ALA A 148 -5.77 -4.85 -6.71
C ALA A 148 -7.00 -5.43 -5.98
N CYS A 149 -7.29 -4.98 -4.76
CA CYS A 149 -8.55 -5.33 -4.07
C CYS A 149 -9.80 -4.70 -4.73
N ASN A 150 -9.64 -3.66 -5.52
CA ASN A 150 -10.62 -3.19 -6.50
C ASN A 150 -9.90 -2.78 -7.79
N PRO A 151 -9.61 -3.73 -8.69
CA PRO A 151 -8.89 -3.44 -9.92
C PRO A 151 -9.79 -2.87 -11.03
N GLU A 152 -11.11 -2.83 -10.83
CA GLU A 152 -12.08 -2.54 -11.89
C GLU A 152 -11.78 -1.26 -12.69
N PRO A 153 -11.33 -0.14 -12.09
CA PRO A 153 -10.99 1.07 -12.85
C PRO A 153 -9.86 0.91 -13.89
N ILE A 154 -8.95 -0.06 -13.70
CA ILE A 154 -7.77 -0.25 -14.58
C ILE A 154 -7.85 -1.52 -15.45
N THR A 155 -8.94 -2.28 -15.38
CA THR A 155 -9.08 -3.57 -16.05
C THR A 155 -9.01 -3.52 -17.57
N ASP A 156 -9.35 -2.41 -18.20
CA ASP A 156 -9.23 -2.24 -19.66
C ASP A 156 -7.78 -2.34 -20.16
N PHE A 157 -6.80 -2.08 -19.28
CA PHE A 157 -5.40 -1.94 -19.63
C PHE A 157 -4.54 -3.15 -19.25
N VAL A 158 -5.09 -4.13 -18.54
CA VAL A 158 -4.33 -5.26 -18.01
C VAL A 158 -4.92 -6.61 -18.44
N ASP A 159 -4.08 -7.63 -18.51
CA ASP A 159 -4.47 -8.95 -18.97
C ASP A 159 -4.85 -9.87 -17.81
N ILE A 160 -4.12 -9.79 -16.69
CA ILE A 160 -4.39 -10.52 -15.45
C ILE A 160 -4.10 -9.64 -14.22
N VAL A 161 -4.78 -9.94 -13.11
CA VAL A 161 -4.60 -9.28 -11.82
C VAL A 161 -4.22 -10.30 -10.77
N PHE A 162 -3.15 -10.03 -10.02
CA PHE A 162 -2.73 -10.82 -8.86
C PHE A 162 -3.44 -10.32 -7.60
N LEU A 163 -4.14 -11.21 -6.92
CA LEU A 163 -4.89 -10.93 -5.70
C LEU A 163 -4.23 -11.61 -4.50
N GLY A 164 -3.84 -10.83 -3.50
CA GLY A 164 -3.24 -11.33 -2.27
C GLY A 164 -1.72 -11.49 -2.33
N ASP A 165 -1.20 -12.55 -1.72
CA ASP A 165 0.24 -12.81 -1.62
C ASP A 165 0.79 -13.32 -2.97
N GLY A 166 1.88 -12.74 -3.43
CA GLY A 166 2.39 -12.98 -4.80
C GLY A 166 3.39 -14.11 -4.94
N GLU A 167 4.00 -14.60 -3.86
CA GLU A 167 5.18 -15.45 -3.92
C GLU A 167 4.93 -16.78 -4.64
N GLU A 168 3.87 -17.50 -4.27
CA GLU A 168 3.55 -18.78 -4.90
C GLU A 168 2.85 -18.59 -6.25
N THR A 169 1.95 -17.60 -6.33
CA THR A 169 1.16 -17.34 -7.53
C THR A 169 2.02 -16.84 -8.69
N THR A 170 3.05 -16.01 -8.42
CA THR A 170 3.98 -15.55 -9.45
C THR A 170 4.72 -16.72 -10.10
N ASN A 171 5.22 -17.67 -9.31
CA ASN A 171 5.87 -18.86 -9.83
C ASN A 171 4.91 -19.71 -10.71
N GLN A 172 3.66 -19.91 -10.26
CA GLN A 172 2.66 -20.66 -11.03
C GLN A 172 2.33 -20.00 -12.37
N VAL A 173 2.23 -18.66 -12.41
CA VAL A 173 1.99 -17.90 -13.64
C VAL A 173 3.20 -17.99 -14.59
N ILE A 174 4.42 -17.89 -14.06
CA ILE A 174 5.65 -18.04 -14.87
C ILE A 174 5.72 -19.45 -15.45
N ASP A 175 5.49 -20.50 -14.67
CA ASP A 175 5.47 -21.88 -15.13
C ASP A 175 4.44 -22.11 -16.25
N LEU A 176 3.24 -21.56 -16.08
CA LEU A 176 2.19 -21.61 -17.11
C LEU A 176 2.59 -20.85 -18.38
N LEU A 177 3.23 -19.68 -18.24
CA LEU A 177 3.66 -18.88 -19.39
C LEU A 177 4.77 -19.60 -20.18
N ILE A 178 5.72 -20.23 -19.49
CA ILE A 178 6.76 -21.07 -20.11
C ILE A 178 6.13 -22.23 -20.91
N ASP A 179 5.17 -22.93 -20.28
CA ASP A 179 4.48 -24.06 -20.94
C ASP A 179 3.73 -23.60 -22.19
N CYS A 180 3.01 -22.48 -22.09
CA CYS A 180 2.27 -21.92 -23.22
C CYS A 180 3.18 -21.44 -24.35
N LYS A 181 4.30 -20.77 -24.05
CA LYS A 181 5.31 -20.36 -25.05
C LYS A 181 5.89 -21.57 -25.77
N LYS A 182 6.34 -22.60 -25.03
CA LYS A 182 6.92 -23.82 -25.60
C LYS A 182 5.94 -24.59 -26.50
N LYS A 183 4.63 -24.50 -26.21
CA LYS A 183 3.56 -25.14 -27.00
C LYS A 183 2.99 -24.26 -28.10
N GLY A 184 3.40 -23.00 -28.20
CA GLY A 184 2.88 -22.05 -29.17
C GLY A 184 1.40 -21.70 -28.97
N LEU A 185 0.93 -21.70 -27.71
CA LEU A 185 -0.45 -21.40 -27.38
C LEU A 185 -0.74 -19.91 -27.49
N SER A 186 -1.98 -19.60 -27.81
CA SER A 186 -2.48 -18.22 -27.89
C SER A 186 -2.66 -17.59 -26.51
N LYS A 187 -2.76 -16.25 -26.44
CA LYS A 187 -3.11 -15.50 -25.23
C LYS A 187 -4.42 -16.02 -24.61
N LYS A 188 -5.44 -16.28 -25.43
CA LYS A 188 -6.73 -16.80 -24.95
C LYS A 188 -6.60 -18.15 -24.26
N GLU A 189 -5.78 -19.06 -24.82
CA GLU A 189 -5.54 -20.37 -24.21
C GLU A 189 -4.77 -20.27 -22.91
N PHE A 190 -3.81 -19.34 -22.81
CA PHE A 190 -3.13 -19.00 -21.55
C PHE A 190 -4.16 -18.51 -20.52
N LEU A 191 -4.98 -17.52 -20.84
CA LEU A 191 -5.97 -16.93 -19.93
C LEU A 191 -7.00 -17.96 -19.46
N LEU A 192 -7.43 -18.90 -20.34
CA LEU A 192 -8.32 -20.01 -19.98
C LEU A 192 -7.72 -20.97 -18.94
N LYS A 193 -6.40 -21.08 -18.85
CA LYS A 193 -5.72 -21.85 -17.81
C LYS A 193 -5.42 -20.99 -16.58
N ALA A 194 -5.01 -19.73 -16.78
CA ALA A 194 -4.64 -18.82 -15.71
C ALA A 194 -5.80 -18.52 -14.74
N LYS A 195 -7.07 -18.46 -15.23
CA LYS A 195 -8.26 -18.25 -14.39
C LYS A 195 -8.46 -19.30 -13.29
N ASP A 196 -7.83 -20.46 -13.41
CA ASP A 196 -7.92 -21.57 -12.45
C ASP A 196 -6.82 -21.52 -11.38
N ILE A 197 -5.83 -20.61 -11.53
CA ILE A 197 -4.79 -20.36 -10.53
C ILE A 197 -5.40 -19.50 -9.39
N THR A 198 -5.28 -19.97 -8.15
CA THR A 198 -5.73 -19.20 -6.98
C THR A 198 -5.00 -17.86 -6.91
N GLY A 199 -5.75 -16.78 -6.76
CA GLY A 199 -5.19 -15.41 -6.72
C GLY A 199 -5.05 -14.76 -8.10
N ILE A 200 -5.50 -15.40 -9.18
CA ILE A 200 -5.51 -14.77 -10.51
C ILE A 200 -6.93 -14.40 -10.92
N TYR A 201 -7.11 -13.12 -11.21
CA TYR A 201 -8.31 -12.56 -11.82
C TYR A 201 -8.02 -12.21 -13.28
N VAL A 202 -8.87 -12.68 -14.19
CA VAL A 202 -8.78 -12.41 -15.64
C VAL A 202 -9.91 -11.46 -16.02
N PRO A 203 -9.68 -10.14 -16.11
CA PRO A 203 -10.76 -9.15 -16.29
C PRO A 203 -11.62 -9.36 -17.54
N SER A 204 -11.01 -9.77 -18.66
CA SER A 204 -11.70 -10.01 -19.93
C SER A 204 -12.69 -11.18 -19.89
N PHE A 205 -12.72 -11.97 -18.80
CA PHE A 205 -13.66 -13.06 -18.60
C PHE A 205 -14.87 -12.67 -17.75
N TYR A 206 -15.10 -11.38 -17.58
CA TYR A 206 -16.28 -10.87 -16.86
C TYR A 206 -16.91 -9.72 -17.65
N GLU A 207 -18.22 -9.77 -17.77
CA GLU A 207 -19.03 -8.76 -18.45
C GLU A 207 -19.89 -8.02 -17.43
N ASP A 208 -19.77 -6.69 -17.40
CA ASP A 208 -20.50 -5.82 -16.49
C ASP A 208 -21.80 -5.31 -17.09
N SER A 209 -22.80 -5.11 -16.25
CA SER A 209 -24.05 -4.44 -16.62
C SER A 209 -24.52 -3.55 -15.46
N TYR A 210 -25.29 -2.52 -15.79
CA TYR A 210 -25.71 -1.48 -14.85
C TYR A 210 -27.23 -1.33 -14.82
N ASN A 211 -27.76 -0.89 -13.68
CA ASN A 211 -29.14 -0.47 -13.52
C ASN A 211 -29.34 0.95 -14.08
N GLU A 212 -30.59 1.41 -14.21
CA GLU A 212 -30.93 2.75 -14.71
C GLU A 212 -30.37 3.87 -13.83
N ASP A 213 -30.19 3.62 -12.52
CA ASP A 213 -29.61 4.55 -11.55
C ASP A 213 -28.06 4.57 -11.56
N GLY A 214 -27.43 3.81 -12.45
CA GLY A 214 -26.00 3.71 -12.59
C GLY A 214 -25.31 2.75 -11.61
N THR A 215 -26.05 2.08 -10.69
CA THR A 215 -25.48 1.05 -9.82
C THR A 215 -25.15 -0.22 -10.60
N LEU A 216 -24.12 -0.98 -10.16
CA LEU A 216 -23.75 -2.25 -10.78
C LEU A 216 -24.89 -3.25 -10.61
N LYS A 217 -25.38 -3.80 -11.74
CA LYS A 217 -26.43 -4.82 -11.75
C LYS A 217 -25.86 -6.22 -11.65
N GLU A 218 -24.83 -6.48 -12.43
CA GLU A 218 -24.19 -7.79 -12.51
C GLU A 218 -22.77 -7.64 -13.03
N LEU A 219 -21.87 -8.50 -12.55
CA LEU A 219 -20.58 -8.79 -13.18
C LEU A 219 -20.59 -10.29 -13.51
N LYS A 220 -20.93 -10.62 -14.76
CA LYS A 220 -21.19 -11.97 -15.22
C LYS A 220 -19.90 -12.69 -15.62
N PRO A 221 -19.56 -13.84 -15.00
CA PRO A 221 -18.40 -14.62 -15.41
C PRO A 221 -18.67 -15.31 -16.76
N LEU A 222 -17.66 -15.31 -17.62
CA LEU A 222 -17.62 -15.95 -18.94
C LEU A 222 -16.56 -17.06 -18.96
N TYR A 223 -16.62 -17.96 -19.94
CA TYR A 223 -15.64 -19.01 -20.19
C TYR A 223 -15.33 -19.90 -18.97
N GLY A 224 -16.31 -20.08 -18.08
CA GLY A 224 -16.13 -20.87 -16.86
C GLY A 224 -15.25 -20.21 -15.81
N ALA A 225 -15.10 -18.89 -15.84
CA ALA A 225 -14.47 -18.14 -14.77
C ALA A 225 -15.28 -18.26 -13.45
N PRO A 226 -14.65 -18.23 -12.29
CA PRO A 226 -15.35 -18.41 -11.01
C PRO A 226 -16.20 -17.17 -10.68
N GLU A 227 -17.38 -17.37 -10.07
CA GLU A 227 -18.20 -16.26 -9.56
C GLU A 227 -17.48 -15.45 -8.47
N LYS A 228 -16.58 -16.08 -7.73
CA LYS A 228 -15.75 -15.48 -6.68
C LYS A 228 -14.29 -15.85 -6.90
N VAL A 229 -13.47 -14.85 -7.17
CA VAL A 229 -12.02 -15.04 -7.30
C VAL A 229 -11.39 -14.91 -5.92
N LYS A 230 -10.83 -16.00 -5.41
CA LYS A 230 -10.17 -16.02 -4.11
C LYS A 230 -8.76 -15.45 -4.20
N LYS A 231 -8.39 -14.59 -3.25
CA LYS A 231 -6.99 -14.14 -3.13
C LYS A 231 -6.07 -15.30 -2.73
N ALA A 232 -4.82 -15.23 -3.15
CA ALA A 232 -3.76 -16.11 -2.67
C ALA A 232 -3.32 -15.72 -1.24
N VAL A 233 -2.97 -16.73 -0.45
CA VAL A 233 -2.50 -16.56 0.93
C VAL A 233 -1.34 -17.51 1.18
N VAL A 234 -0.18 -16.98 1.51
CA VAL A 234 0.96 -17.76 2.02
C VAL A 234 0.62 -18.24 3.43
N SER A 235 0.64 -19.55 3.63
CA SER A 235 0.22 -20.16 4.90
C SER A 235 1.30 -20.13 5.98
N ASP A 236 2.58 -20.27 5.62
CA ASP A 236 3.71 -20.36 6.54
C ASP A 236 4.78 -19.30 6.20
N MET A 237 4.82 -18.24 6.99
CA MET A 237 5.77 -17.13 6.80
C MET A 237 7.23 -17.50 7.11
N ASN A 238 7.47 -18.65 7.76
CA ASN A 238 8.84 -19.12 8.03
C ASN A 238 9.44 -19.86 6.83
N LYS A 239 8.59 -20.38 5.93
CA LYS A 239 9.01 -21.18 4.77
C LYS A 239 8.89 -20.43 3.45
N VAL A 240 8.09 -19.37 3.39
CA VAL A 240 7.97 -18.56 2.18
C VAL A 240 9.32 -17.98 1.78
N PHE A 241 9.51 -17.80 0.49
CA PHE A 241 10.71 -17.11 -0.01
C PHE A 241 10.84 -15.73 0.63
N TYR A 242 12.03 -15.43 1.11
CA TYR A 242 12.45 -14.08 1.50
C TYR A 242 13.88 -13.86 1.02
N PRO A 243 14.21 -12.72 0.39
CA PRO A 243 15.53 -12.49 -0.16
C PRO A 243 16.58 -12.41 0.95
N LYS A 244 17.76 -12.97 0.69
CA LYS A 244 18.92 -12.90 1.60
C LYS A 244 19.72 -11.62 1.39
N GLU A 245 19.51 -10.95 0.27
CA GLU A 245 20.20 -9.74 -0.15
C GLU A 245 19.24 -8.81 -0.86
N PHE A 246 19.43 -7.50 -0.66
CA PHE A 246 18.69 -6.46 -1.38
C PHE A 246 19.63 -5.73 -2.33
N VAL A 247 19.09 -5.29 -3.46
CA VAL A 247 19.80 -4.33 -4.31
C VAL A 247 20.01 -3.02 -3.54
N VAL A 248 21.26 -2.57 -3.48
CA VAL A 248 21.64 -1.35 -2.78
C VAL A 248 21.75 -0.18 -3.77
N PRO A 249 20.91 0.86 -3.65
CA PRO A 249 20.89 1.97 -4.58
C PRO A 249 22.16 2.82 -4.51
N TYR A 250 22.55 3.46 -5.62
CA TYR A 250 23.67 4.41 -5.67
C TYR A 250 23.32 5.81 -5.14
N ILE A 251 22.04 6.10 -4.97
CA ILE A 251 21.54 7.39 -4.47
C ILE A 251 20.65 7.17 -3.25
N ASN A 252 20.53 8.21 -2.43
CA ASN A 252 19.62 8.18 -1.29
C ASN A 252 18.17 7.94 -1.76
N ILE A 253 17.51 7.00 -1.12
CA ILE A 253 16.11 6.67 -1.32
C ILE A 253 15.29 7.01 -0.06
N VAL A 254 13.95 6.90 -0.14
CA VAL A 254 13.07 7.27 0.98
C VAL A 254 13.31 6.39 2.22
N HIS A 255 13.52 5.08 2.00
CA HIS A 255 13.80 4.10 3.06
C HIS A 255 15.14 3.39 2.77
N ASP A 256 16.23 4.10 2.99
CA ASP A 256 17.61 3.64 2.72
C ASP A 256 18.12 2.81 3.89
N ARG A 257 17.60 1.58 4.02
CA ARG A 257 17.84 0.67 5.14
C ARG A 257 17.44 -0.77 4.82
N ALA A 258 17.95 -1.73 5.60
CA ALA A 258 17.45 -3.09 5.59
C ALA A 258 16.05 -3.14 6.22
N VAL A 259 15.13 -3.87 5.59
CA VAL A 259 13.75 -4.01 6.08
C VAL A 259 13.42 -5.48 6.23
N GLU A 260 13.02 -5.89 7.43
CA GLU A 260 12.58 -7.25 7.74
C GLU A 260 11.07 -7.28 7.99
N GLU A 261 10.32 -8.08 7.20
CA GLU A 261 8.90 -8.31 7.40
C GLU A 261 8.70 -9.34 8.51
N ILE A 262 8.07 -8.93 9.62
CA ILE A 262 7.92 -9.80 10.80
C ILE A 262 6.59 -10.56 10.85
N PHE A 263 5.53 -10.03 10.26
CA PHE A 263 4.24 -10.71 10.07
C PHE A 263 3.35 -9.99 9.06
N ARG A 264 2.35 -10.69 8.53
CA ARG A 264 1.27 -10.16 7.68
C ARG A 264 -0.07 -10.21 8.38
N GLY A 265 -0.93 -9.25 8.07
CA GLY A 265 -2.24 -9.07 8.67
C GLY A 265 -2.20 -8.20 9.92
N CYS A 266 -3.37 -8.02 10.58
CA CYS A 266 -3.49 -7.21 11.78
C CYS A 266 -4.55 -7.81 12.71
N ILE A 267 -4.24 -7.91 14.02
CA ILE A 267 -5.20 -8.39 15.03
C ILE A 267 -6.31 -7.38 15.32
N ARG A 268 -6.08 -6.12 14.98
CA ARG A 268 -6.98 -5.01 15.29
C ARG A 268 -8.17 -4.99 14.33
N GLY A 269 -9.21 -4.30 14.72
CA GLY A 269 -10.45 -4.20 13.98
C GLY A 269 -10.83 -2.76 13.65
N CYS A 270 -9.85 -1.87 13.40
CA CYS A 270 -10.12 -0.49 13.02
C CYS A 270 -10.97 -0.46 11.75
N ARG A 271 -12.19 0.10 11.83
CA ARG A 271 -13.24 -0.03 10.81
C ARG A 271 -12.95 0.71 9.51
N PHE A 272 -12.04 1.66 9.52
CA PHE A 272 -11.59 2.42 8.35
C PHE A 272 -10.42 1.75 7.61
N CYS A 273 -9.66 0.88 8.29
CA CYS A 273 -8.35 0.44 7.83
C CYS A 273 -8.44 -0.71 6.83
N GLN A 274 -8.29 -0.43 5.54
CA GLN A 274 -8.30 -1.45 4.49
C GLN A 274 -7.22 -2.53 4.71
N ALA A 275 -5.99 -2.13 5.01
CA ALA A 275 -4.88 -3.06 5.27
C ALA A 275 -5.20 -4.04 6.42
N GLY A 276 -5.92 -3.58 7.46
CA GLY A 276 -6.37 -4.42 8.56
C GLY A 276 -7.32 -5.56 8.16
N PHE A 277 -7.90 -5.52 6.96
CA PHE A 277 -8.82 -6.53 6.44
C PHE A 277 -8.25 -7.29 5.24
N ILE A 278 -7.68 -6.60 4.24
CA ILE A 278 -7.19 -7.26 3.02
C ILE A 278 -5.99 -8.16 3.25
N TYR A 279 -5.18 -7.93 4.29
CA TYR A 279 -4.03 -8.76 4.63
C TYR A 279 -4.33 -9.88 5.63
N ARG A 280 -5.59 -10.05 6.09
CA ARG A 280 -5.99 -11.21 6.90
C ARG A 280 -5.91 -12.52 6.12
N PRO A 281 -5.67 -13.66 6.80
CA PRO A 281 -5.45 -13.88 8.24
C PRO A 281 -4.08 -13.38 8.70
N ILE A 282 -3.87 -13.34 10.04
CA ILE A 282 -2.56 -13.06 10.61
C ILE A 282 -1.67 -14.28 10.45
N ARG A 283 -0.39 -14.01 10.08
CA ARG A 283 0.65 -15.01 9.91
C ARG A 283 1.97 -14.40 10.36
N GLU A 284 2.54 -14.95 11.43
CA GLU A 284 3.76 -14.44 12.06
C GLU A 284 4.98 -15.28 11.67
N LYS A 285 6.13 -14.63 11.53
CA LYS A 285 7.43 -15.30 11.48
C LYS A 285 7.91 -15.60 12.90
N SER A 286 8.63 -16.70 13.09
CA SER A 286 9.31 -16.99 14.35
C SER A 286 10.47 -16.02 14.60
N VAL A 287 10.83 -15.83 15.85
CA VAL A 287 11.98 -15.00 16.24
C VAL A 287 13.28 -15.49 15.59
N GLU A 288 13.45 -16.82 15.47
CA GLU A 288 14.61 -17.42 14.80
C GLU A 288 14.69 -17.02 13.31
N THR A 289 13.56 -17.10 12.59
CA THR A 289 13.47 -16.72 11.17
C THR A 289 13.78 -15.24 10.99
N ILE A 290 13.15 -14.37 11.79
CA ILE A 290 13.37 -12.92 11.77
C ILE A 290 14.85 -12.61 12.02
N ASN A 291 15.45 -13.19 13.05
CA ASN A 291 16.86 -12.96 13.39
C ASN A 291 17.80 -13.40 12.25
N LYS A 292 17.59 -14.59 11.69
CA LYS A 292 18.39 -15.13 10.58
C LYS A 292 18.30 -14.27 9.32
N GLN A 293 17.08 -13.87 8.94
CA GLN A 293 16.85 -13.05 7.75
C GLN A 293 17.41 -11.64 7.93
N SER A 294 17.18 -11.01 9.08
CA SER A 294 17.73 -9.68 9.43
C SER A 294 19.26 -9.67 9.34
N LYS A 295 19.93 -10.69 9.90
CA LYS A 295 21.39 -10.79 9.85
C LYS A 295 21.89 -10.93 8.42
N ALA A 296 21.27 -11.79 7.60
CA ALA A 296 21.65 -11.96 6.20
C ALA A 296 21.50 -10.66 5.40
N LEU A 297 20.42 -9.89 5.62
CA LEU A 297 20.22 -8.60 4.95
C LEU A 297 21.30 -7.58 5.32
N ILE A 298 21.63 -7.45 6.59
CA ILE A 298 22.70 -6.53 7.04
C ILE A 298 24.04 -6.94 6.46
N ASP A 299 24.40 -8.22 6.53
CA ASP A 299 25.67 -8.75 6.04
C ASP A 299 25.85 -8.55 4.52
N SER A 300 24.75 -8.65 3.75
CA SER A 300 24.77 -8.55 2.28
C SER A 300 24.71 -7.11 1.75
N THR A 301 24.16 -6.18 2.53
CA THR A 301 23.94 -4.79 2.09
C THR A 301 24.88 -3.78 2.71
N GLY A 302 25.39 -4.05 3.91
CA GLY A 302 26.20 -3.11 4.68
C GLY A 302 25.39 -1.93 5.24
N TYR A 303 24.07 -2.02 5.32
CA TYR A 303 23.24 -1.00 5.96
C TYR A 303 23.51 -0.92 7.46
N ASP A 304 23.46 0.29 8.00
CA ASP A 304 23.60 0.59 9.44
C ASP A 304 22.25 0.78 10.15
N GLU A 305 21.13 0.52 9.46
CA GLU A 305 19.77 0.54 10.01
C GLU A 305 19.00 -0.70 9.56
N LEU A 306 18.36 -1.37 10.54
CA LEU A 306 17.39 -2.45 10.35
C LEU A 306 16.01 -1.96 10.79
N SER A 307 15.02 -2.04 9.90
CA SER A 307 13.64 -1.68 10.20
C SER A 307 12.73 -2.91 10.18
N LEU A 308 11.91 -3.09 11.22
CA LEU A 308 10.92 -4.17 11.29
C LEU A 308 9.61 -3.73 10.63
N CYS A 309 9.17 -4.46 9.61
CA CYS A 309 7.97 -4.12 8.85
C CYS A 309 6.77 -4.97 9.26
N SER A 310 5.69 -4.31 9.65
CA SER A 310 4.37 -4.89 9.89
C SER A 310 3.31 -3.79 10.00
N LEU A 311 2.03 -4.19 10.07
CA LEU A 311 0.93 -3.25 10.34
C LEU A 311 0.85 -2.79 11.80
N SER A 312 1.52 -3.49 12.73
CA SER A 312 1.52 -3.17 14.17
C SER A 312 2.63 -3.95 14.88
N THR A 313 3.85 -3.47 14.85
CA THR A 313 5.05 -4.16 15.34
C THR A 313 4.91 -4.64 16.80
N SER A 314 4.33 -3.82 17.66
CA SER A 314 4.09 -4.15 19.07
C SER A 314 3.04 -5.25 19.30
N ASP A 315 2.33 -5.69 18.26
CA ASP A 315 1.34 -6.76 18.33
C ASP A 315 1.90 -8.15 17.94
N HIS A 316 3.20 -8.28 17.66
CA HIS A 316 3.84 -9.58 17.47
C HIS A 316 3.76 -10.42 18.76
N SER A 317 3.45 -11.72 18.67
CA SER A 317 3.22 -12.58 19.85
C SER A 317 4.44 -12.67 20.78
N GLU A 318 5.64 -12.64 20.21
CA GLU A 318 6.90 -12.72 20.93
C GLU A 318 7.72 -11.42 20.85
N VAL A 319 7.08 -10.24 20.86
CA VAL A 319 7.75 -8.96 20.60
C VAL A 319 8.94 -8.72 21.53
N ASN A 320 8.85 -9.03 22.83
CA ASN A 320 9.94 -8.80 23.79
C ASN A 320 11.13 -9.74 23.52
N ASN A 321 10.87 -11.03 23.23
CA ASN A 321 11.91 -12.00 22.88
C ASN A 321 12.60 -11.61 21.55
N MET A 322 11.82 -11.22 20.56
CA MET A 322 12.32 -10.75 19.26
C MET A 322 13.25 -9.54 19.42
N LEU A 323 12.81 -8.51 20.15
CA LEU A 323 13.62 -7.31 20.37
C LEU A 323 14.90 -7.60 21.15
N THR A 324 14.82 -8.43 22.22
CA THR A 324 15.99 -8.82 22.97
C THR A 324 17.02 -9.53 22.10
N THR A 325 16.57 -10.46 21.25
CA THR A 325 17.42 -11.22 20.33
C THR A 325 18.09 -10.31 19.28
N LEU A 326 17.35 -9.37 18.70
CA LEU A 326 17.89 -8.45 17.70
C LEU A 326 18.87 -7.44 18.33
N ILE A 327 18.51 -6.86 19.47
CA ILE A 327 19.33 -5.84 20.16
C ILE A 327 20.67 -6.42 20.61
N ASP A 328 20.73 -7.71 20.99
CA ASP A 328 21.96 -8.35 21.46
C ASP A 328 23.15 -8.24 20.46
N TRP A 329 22.86 -8.31 19.16
CA TRP A 329 23.91 -8.16 18.14
C TRP A 329 23.90 -6.80 17.45
N THR A 330 22.73 -6.17 17.21
CA THR A 330 22.67 -4.87 16.53
C THR A 330 23.42 -3.77 17.28
N VAL A 331 23.33 -3.76 18.62
CA VAL A 331 24.10 -2.82 19.44
C VAL A 331 25.61 -3.06 19.34
N LYS A 332 26.06 -4.31 19.33
CA LYS A 332 27.48 -4.67 19.21
C LYS A 332 28.07 -4.29 17.85
N GLU A 333 27.25 -4.33 16.80
CA GLU A 333 27.64 -4.02 15.42
C GLU A 333 27.33 -2.57 15.02
N ASN A 334 26.84 -1.74 15.95
CA ASN A 334 26.42 -0.35 15.71
C ASN A 334 25.31 -0.22 14.65
N ILE A 335 24.40 -1.21 14.57
CA ILE A 335 23.23 -1.17 13.70
C ILE A 335 22.06 -0.54 14.45
N ASN A 336 21.42 0.45 13.85
CA ASN A 336 20.22 1.08 14.39
C ASN A 336 19.00 0.18 14.16
N LEU A 337 18.23 -0.13 15.20
CA LEU A 337 16.97 -0.85 15.08
C LEU A 337 15.80 0.15 15.04
N SER A 338 15.03 0.14 13.94
CA SER A 338 13.86 0.99 13.75
C SER A 338 12.57 0.18 13.90
N LEU A 339 11.66 0.68 14.74
CA LEU A 339 10.38 0.05 15.06
C LEU A 339 9.24 0.96 14.60
N PRO A 340 8.88 0.95 13.32
CA PRO A 340 7.71 1.68 12.84
C PRO A 340 6.42 1.03 13.37
N SER A 341 5.31 1.77 13.32
CA SER A 341 3.98 1.26 13.66
C SER A 341 3.81 0.83 15.12
N LEU A 342 4.44 1.54 16.05
CA LEU A 342 4.19 1.36 17.48
C LEU A 342 2.81 1.91 17.85
N ARG A 343 2.06 1.13 18.64
CA ARG A 343 0.76 1.55 19.14
C ARG A 343 0.87 2.16 20.53
N VAL A 344 0.01 3.12 20.80
CA VAL A 344 -0.10 3.83 22.09
C VAL A 344 -0.42 2.86 23.23
N ASP A 345 -1.34 1.93 23.01
CA ASP A 345 -1.85 0.97 24.00
C ASP A 345 -0.85 -0.16 24.34
N ASN A 346 0.19 -0.39 23.50
CA ASN A 346 1.22 -1.41 23.72
C ASN A 346 2.61 -0.83 24.04
N PHE A 347 2.68 0.36 24.63
CA PHE A 347 3.93 1.03 24.98
C PHE A 347 4.35 0.65 26.43
N SER A 348 4.85 -0.59 26.61
CA SER A 348 5.28 -1.11 27.92
C SER A 348 6.60 -0.48 28.39
N ASP A 349 6.90 -0.61 29.72
CA ASP A 349 8.16 -0.09 30.26
C ASP A 349 9.36 -0.86 29.71
N GLU A 350 9.22 -2.19 29.51
CA GLU A 350 10.25 -3.01 28.88
C GLU A 350 10.53 -2.54 27.44
N LEU A 351 9.49 -2.24 26.68
CA LEU A 351 9.65 -1.72 25.31
C LEU A 351 10.38 -0.37 25.30
N VAL A 352 10.04 0.55 26.22
CA VAL A 352 10.73 1.84 26.38
C VAL A 352 12.19 1.65 26.73
N GLU A 353 12.51 0.72 27.64
CA GLU A 353 13.88 0.37 28.00
C GLU A 353 14.69 -0.12 26.79
N GLN A 354 14.07 -0.99 25.96
CA GLN A 354 14.71 -1.46 24.73
C GLN A 354 14.90 -0.31 23.71
N LEU A 355 13.88 0.55 23.54
CA LEU A 355 13.97 1.72 22.64
C LEU A 355 15.06 2.71 23.07
N ASN A 356 15.34 2.84 24.36
CA ASN A 356 16.42 3.70 24.87
C ASN A 356 17.83 3.19 24.52
N LYS A 357 17.98 1.89 24.18
CA LYS A 357 19.26 1.29 23.75
C LYS A 357 19.56 1.54 22.27
N VAL A 358 18.57 1.93 21.49
CA VAL A 358 18.68 2.25 20.07
C VAL A 358 18.61 3.77 19.84
N ARG A 359 18.99 4.22 18.65
CA ARG A 359 18.93 5.65 18.29
C ARG A 359 17.52 6.19 18.44
N ARG A 360 17.34 7.29 19.15
CA ARG A 360 16.05 7.94 19.34
C ARG A 360 15.52 8.48 18.01
N SER A 361 14.42 7.90 17.54
CA SER A 361 13.61 8.46 16.46
C SER A 361 12.52 9.37 17.03
N GLY A 362 11.89 10.21 16.19
CA GLY A 362 10.70 10.97 16.57
C GLY A 362 9.55 10.02 16.93
N LEU A 363 8.79 10.35 17.97
CA LEU A 363 7.61 9.58 18.35
C LEU A 363 6.40 9.97 17.51
N THR A 364 5.77 8.97 16.91
CA THR A 364 4.57 9.14 16.11
C THR A 364 3.48 8.20 16.59
N PHE A 365 2.32 8.75 16.86
CA PHE A 365 1.14 8.00 17.31
C PHE A 365 -0.06 8.35 16.44
N ALA A 366 -1.00 7.43 16.35
CA ALA A 366 -2.20 7.57 15.52
C ALA A 366 -3.47 7.35 16.37
N PRO A 367 -3.95 8.35 17.13
CA PRO A 367 -5.25 8.28 17.78
C PRO A 367 -6.41 8.22 16.77
N GLU A 368 -6.21 8.79 15.58
CA GLU A 368 -7.11 8.85 14.41
C GLU A 368 -8.34 9.75 14.61
N ALA A 369 -8.86 9.91 15.84
CA ALA A 369 -10.02 10.77 16.14
C ALA A 369 -9.81 11.57 17.43
N GLY A 370 -10.37 12.77 17.49
CA GLY A 370 -10.18 13.71 18.60
C GLY A 370 -10.89 13.31 19.89
N THR A 371 -12.08 12.70 19.80
CA THR A 371 -12.88 12.30 20.98
C THR A 371 -12.90 10.80 21.20
N GLN A 372 -13.18 10.37 22.45
CA GLN A 372 -13.34 8.94 22.76
C GLN A 372 -14.51 8.34 22.00
N ARG A 373 -15.64 9.07 21.91
CA ARG A 373 -16.80 8.64 21.14
C ARG A 373 -16.43 8.26 19.71
N LEU A 374 -15.71 9.13 19.02
CA LEU A 374 -15.35 8.86 17.62
C LEU A 374 -14.26 7.78 17.49
N ARG A 375 -13.33 7.67 18.47
CA ARG A 375 -12.40 6.51 18.54
C ARG A 375 -13.14 5.18 18.70
N ASP A 376 -14.26 5.16 19.43
CA ASP A 376 -15.11 3.96 19.58
C ASP A 376 -15.87 3.66 18.29
N VAL A 377 -16.39 4.67 17.57
CA VAL A 377 -17.02 4.54 16.24
C VAL A 377 -16.06 3.84 15.27
N ILE A 378 -14.82 4.29 15.19
CA ILE A 378 -13.81 3.73 14.29
C ILE A 378 -13.13 2.45 14.84
N ASN A 379 -13.50 2.02 16.03
CA ASN A 379 -12.94 0.86 16.74
C ASN A 379 -11.40 0.94 16.89
N LYS A 380 -10.89 2.11 17.23
CA LYS A 380 -9.44 2.30 17.40
C LYS A 380 -8.90 1.62 18.66
N ASN A 381 -9.75 1.46 19.67
CA ASN A 381 -9.42 0.86 20.98
C ASN A 381 -8.19 1.52 21.64
N VAL A 382 -8.17 2.85 21.66
CA VAL A 382 -7.16 3.69 22.34
C VAL A 382 -7.90 4.75 23.15
N THR A 383 -7.58 4.85 24.44
CA THR A 383 -8.17 5.86 25.32
C THR A 383 -7.33 7.13 25.39
N GLN A 384 -7.94 8.22 25.84
CA GLN A 384 -7.23 9.50 26.04
C GLN A 384 -6.15 9.35 27.12
N GLU A 385 -6.47 8.64 28.21
CA GLU A 385 -5.55 8.35 29.30
C GLU A 385 -4.32 7.58 28.83
N GLU A 386 -4.50 6.61 27.91
CA GLU A 386 -3.38 5.88 27.31
C GLU A 386 -2.49 6.79 26.48
N VAL A 387 -3.06 7.70 25.67
CA VAL A 387 -2.28 8.68 24.91
C VAL A 387 -1.45 9.55 25.84
N ILE A 388 -2.08 10.14 26.86
CA ILE A 388 -1.40 11.04 27.82
C ILE A 388 -0.31 10.28 28.60
N ARG A 389 -0.63 9.07 29.11
CA ARG A 389 0.34 8.22 29.82
C ARG A 389 1.56 7.89 28.95
N THR A 390 1.34 7.52 27.71
CA THR A 390 2.41 7.16 26.78
C THR A 390 3.28 8.38 26.44
N CYS A 391 2.68 9.54 26.20
CA CYS A 391 3.41 10.78 25.99
C CYS A 391 4.22 11.18 27.23
N THR A 392 3.64 11.04 28.44
CA THR A 392 4.35 11.34 29.69
C THR A 392 5.57 10.45 29.89
N LYS A 393 5.44 9.12 29.66
CA LYS A 393 6.58 8.21 29.67
C LYS A 393 7.67 8.61 28.66
N ALA A 394 7.28 9.03 27.47
CA ALA A 394 8.22 9.52 26.48
C ALA A 394 8.95 10.77 26.96
N PHE A 395 8.24 11.71 27.57
CA PHE A 395 8.82 12.95 28.12
C PHE A 395 9.79 12.66 29.27
N ASP A 396 9.48 11.71 30.17
CA ASP A 396 10.37 11.23 31.22
C ASP A 396 11.69 10.68 30.65
N ASN A 397 11.64 10.12 29.46
CA ASN A 397 12.82 9.62 28.75
C ASN A 397 13.46 10.65 27.80
N GLY A 398 13.06 11.94 27.89
CA GLY A 398 13.72 13.07 27.25
C GLY A 398 13.27 13.38 25.82
N TRP A 399 12.13 12.81 25.34
CA TRP A 399 11.50 13.29 24.11
C TRP A 399 10.85 14.66 24.36
N THR A 400 10.95 15.54 23.36
CA THR A 400 10.38 16.90 23.40
C THR A 400 9.46 17.18 22.21
N SER A 401 9.24 16.19 21.35
CA SER A 401 8.33 16.30 20.21
C SER A 401 7.52 15.02 20.04
N VAL A 402 6.25 15.20 19.68
CA VAL A 402 5.32 14.10 19.37
C VAL A 402 4.55 14.47 18.12
N LYS A 403 4.38 13.50 17.20
CA LYS A 403 3.52 13.62 16.03
C LYS A 403 2.29 12.76 16.18
N PHE A 404 1.13 13.34 15.89
CA PHE A 404 -0.15 12.64 15.86
C PHE A 404 -0.75 12.60 14.46
N TYR A 405 -1.32 11.45 14.12
CA TYR A 405 -2.16 11.29 12.94
C TYR A 405 -3.63 11.24 13.33
N PHE A 406 -4.43 12.00 12.56
CA PHE A 406 -5.89 12.04 12.66
C PHE A 406 -6.53 11.93 11.28
N MET A 407 -7.82 11.62 11.26
CA MET A 407 -8.67 11.69 10.07
C MET A 407 -9.81 12.68 10.29
N MET A 408 -10.25 13.29 9.20
CA MET A 408 -11.45 14.15 9.12
C MET A 408 -12.44 13.55 8.13
N GLY A 409 -13.73 13.76 8.35
CA GLY A 409 -14.79 13.21 7.51
C GLY A 409 -15.20 11.78 7.90
N LEU A 410 -14.88 11.35 9.11
CA LEU A 410 -15.26 10.02 9.62
C LEU A 410 -16.79 9.89 9.76
N PRO A 411 -17.36 8.69 9.58
CA PRO A 411 -18.78 8.46 9.82
C PRO A 411 -19.22 8.93 11.21
N THR A 412 -20.33 9.67 11.30
CA THR A 412 -20.89 10.28 12.52
C THR A 412 -20.07 11.41 13.15
N GLU A 413 -19.03 11.89 12.50
CA GLU A 413 -18.17 12.98 13.00
C GLU A 413 -18.94 14.29 13.15
N THR A 414 -18.68 15.03 14.22
CA THR A 414 -19.24 16.35 14.52
C THR A 414 -18.13 17.38 14.67
N MET A 415 -18.48 18.68 14.73
CA MET A 415 -17.50 19.74 14.97
C MET A 415 -16.83 19.62 16.36
N GLU A 416 -17.53 19.07 17.36
CA GLU A 416 -16.96 18.77 18.67
C GLU A 416 -15.83 17.73 18.59
N ASP A 417 -15.95 16.73 17.68
CA ASP A 417 -14.90 15.76 17.45
C ASP A 417 -13.66 16.39 16.80
N ILE A 418 -13.85 17.40 15.95
CA ILE A 418 -12.76 18.19 15.36
C ILE A 418 -12.06 19.04 16.43
N GLU A 419 -12.82 19.72 17.30
CA GLU A 419 -12.24 20.44 18.45
C GLU A 419 -11.47 19.50 19.38
N GLY A 420 -11.95 18.27 19.53
CA GLY A 420 -11.30 17.21 20.31
C GLY A 420 -9.86 16.91 19.84
N ILE A 421 -9.54 17.13 18.56
CA ILE A 421 -8.17 17.01 18.04
C ILE A 421 -7.25 18.06 18.66
N ALA A 422 -7.71 19.33 18.68
CA ALA A 422 -6.97 20.44 19.30
C ALA A 422 -6.83 20.23 20.81
N ASN A 423 -7.91 19.81 21.48
CA ASN A 423 -7.95 19.54 22.91
C ASN A 423 -6.98 18.44 23.32
N LEU A 424 -6.92 17.31 22.58
CA LEU A 424 -5.95 16.24 22.84
C LEU A 424 -4.50 16.75 22.71
N GLY A 425 -4.22 17.59 21.69
CA GLY A 425 -2.92 18.25 21.54
C GLY A 425 -2.56 19.13 22.73
N MET A 426 -3.55 19.89 23.27
CA MET A 426 -3.36 20.72 24.45
C MET A 426 -3.14 19.89 25.72
N ASP A 427 -3.86 18.78 25.89
CA ASP A 427 -3.69 17.88 27.04
C ASP A 427 -2.28 17.29 27.08
N VAL A 428 -1.73 16.94 25.92
CA VAL A 428 -0.33 16.46 25.81
C VAL A 428 0.65 17.57 26.19
N ILE A 429 0.41 18.82 25.77
CA ILE A 429 1.23 19.98 26.18
C ILE A 429 1.14 20.19 27.69
N HIS A 430 -0.07 20.14 28.27
CA HIS A 430 -0.27 20.27 29.71
C HIS A 430 0.45 19.15 30.48
N ALA A 431 0.37 17.89 29.99
CA ALA A 431 1.08 16.76 30.57
C ALA A 431 2.60 16.99 30.59
N PHE A 432 3.17 17.55 29.52
CA PHE A 432 4.60 17.90 29.48
C PHE A 432 4.98 18.96 30.51
N TYR A 433 4.22 20.06 30.58
CA TYR A 433 4.58 21.17 31.49
C TYR A 433 4.30 20.85 32.96
N ASN A 434 3.34 19.99 33.25
CA ASN A 434 3.02 19.53 34.60
C ASN A 434 3.89 18.35 35.05
N ASN A 435 4.73 17.81 34.18
CA ASN A 435 5.62 16.70 34.52
C ASN A 435 6.73 17.13 35.48
N PRO A 436 6.81 16.56 36.70
CA PRO A 436 7.83 16.93 37.70
C PRO A 436 9.26 16.60 37.24
N ASN A 437 9.41 15.61 36.36
CA ASN A 437 10.70 15.16 35.83
C ASN A 437 11.19 16.00 34.64
N ARG A 438 10.40 16.96 34.18
CA ARG A 438 10.75 17.81 33.02
C ARG A 438 12.05 18.56 33.24
N GLN A 439 12.96 18.46 32.27
CA GLN A 439 14.19 19.24 32.28
C GLN A 439 13.88 20.75 32.17
N LYS A 440 14.35 21.56 33.12
CA LYS A 440 14.13 23.02 33.14
C LYS A 440 14.65 23.67 31.86
N GLY A 441 13.89 24.58 31.29
CA GLY A 441 14.25 25.31 30.06
C GLY A 441 13.90 24.60 28.76
N THR A 442 13.39 23.34 28.80
CA THR A 442 12.92 22.63 27.60
C THR A 442 11.47 22.97 27.26
N GLY A 443 11.15 23.02 25.97
CA GLY A 443 9.81 23.16 25.43
C GLY A 443 9.33 21.88 24.77
N VAL A 444 8.02 21.81 24.45
CA VAL A 444 7.43 20.70 23.70
C VAL A 444 6.87 21.19 22.36
N GLN A 445 6.98 20.37 21.32
CA GLN A 445 6.33 20.56 20.02
C GLN A 445 5.39 19.39 19.74
N VAL A 446 4.12 19.70 19.47
CA VAL A 446 3.14 18.74 18.99
C VAL A 446 2.88 19.00 17.51
N SER A 447 3.01 17.96 16.68
CA SER A 447 2.68 18.02 15.26
C SER A 447 1.43 17.16 15.02
N ILE A 448 0.40 17.75 14.40
CA ILE A 448 -0.84 17.10 14.03
C ILE A 448 -0.89 16.99 12.50
N SER A 449 -1.11 15.78 11.99
CA SER A 449 -1.30 15.53 10.56
C SER A 449 -2.69 14.92 10.37
N CYS A 450 -3.55 15.60 9.59
CA CYS A 450 -4.91 15.17 9.33
C CYS A 450 -5.05 14.69 7.89
N ALA A 451 -5.51 13.45 7.69
CA ALA A 451 -5.91 12.92 6.40
C ALA A 451 -7.44 13.04 6.24
N SER A 452 -7.93 13.18 5.01
CA SER A 452 -9.35 12.98 4.73
C SER A 452 -9.69 11.49 4.82
N PHE A 453 -10.84 11.18 5.43
CA PHE A 453 -11.32 9.80 5.45
C PHE A 453 -11.88 9.41 4.09
N ILE A 454 -11.39 8.31 3.55
CA ILE A 454 -11.86 7.71 2.30
C ILE A 454 -12.39 6.31 2.61
N PRO A 455 -13.67 6.03 2.33
CA PRO A 455 -14.24 4.69 2.53
C PRO A 455 -13.61 3.70 1.53
N LYS A 456 -12.78 2.79 2.01
CA LYS A 456 -12.06 1.82 1.17
C LYS A 456 -12.82 0.48 1.04
N PRO A 457 -12.64 -0.25 -0.08
CA PRO A 457 -13.15 -1.61 -0.27
C PRO A 457 -12.75 -2.57 0.86
N PHE A 458 -13.59 -3.56 1.12
CA PHE A 458 -13.39 -4.59 2.15
C PHE A 458 -13.28 -4.09 3.59
N THR A 459 -13.74 -2.84 3.86
CA THR A 459 -13.83 -2.30 5.22
C THR A 459 -15.28 -2.24 5.69
N PRO A 460 -15.55 -2.21 7.01
CA PRO A 460 -16.89 -1.92 7.53
C PRO A 460 -17.49 -0.61 6.99
N PHE A 461 -16.65 0.36 6.64
CA PHE A 461 -17.10 1.66 6.12
C PHE A 461 -17.22 1.73 4.59
N GLN A 462 -17.08 0.63 3.87
CA GLN A 462 -17.20 0.61 2.40
C GLN A 462 -18.55 1.10 1.85
N TRP A 463 -19.60 1.14 2.68
CA TRP A 463 -20.94 1.66 2.33
C TRP A 463 -21.15 3.12 2.72
N GLU A 464 -20.26 3.68 3.55
CA GLU A 464 -20.36 5.07 4.00
C GLU A 464 -19.97 6.04 2.87
N PRO A 465 -20.54 7.27 2.87
CA PRO A 465 -20.09 8.32 1.98
C PRO A 465 -18.74 8.90 2.43
N GLU A 466 -18.02 9.48 1.50
CA GLU A 466 -16.94 10.43 1.76
C GLU A 466 -17.53 11.82 1.99
N ASP A 467 -16.90 12.61 2.83
CA ASP A 467 -17.32 13.99 3.08
C ASP A 467 -17.05 14.89 1.85
N SER A 468 -17.89 15.91 1.64
CA SER A 468 -17.66 16.82 0.52
C SER A 468 -16.43 17.70 0.75
N MET A 469 -15.83 18.20 -0.32
CA MET A 469 -14.68 19.11 -0.25
C MET A 469 -15.00 20.37 0.58
N GLU A 470 -16.23 20.90 0.48
CA GLU A 470 -16.70 22.06 1.25
C GLU A 470 -16.75 21.73 2.74
N SER A 471 -17.31 20.56 3.10
CA SER A 471 -17.37 20.09 4.48
C SER A 471 -15.97 19.89 5.06
N LEU A 472 -15.08 19.22 4.33
CA LEU A 472 -13.69 19.02 4.76
C LEU A 472 -12.95 20.34 4.98
N LYS A 473 -13.09 21.31 4.06
CA LYS A 473 -12.49 22.65 4.20
C LYS A 473 -13.05 23.40 5.41
N ALA A 474 -14.35 23.27 5.69
CA ALA A 474 -14.96 23.87 6.88
C ALA A 474 -14.39 23.25 8.16
N LYS A 475 -14.23 21.92 8.21
CA LYS A 475 -13.62 21.20 9.34
C LYS A 475 -12.14 21.56 9.53
N GLN A 476 -11.35 21.65 8.45
CA GLN A 476 -9.95 22.08 8.49
C GLN A 476 -9.83 23.49 9.07
N LYS A 477 -10.67 24.42 8.61
CA LYS A 477 -10.72 25.81 9.14
C LYS A 477 -11.07 25.80 10.62
N HIS A 478 -12.11 25.06 11.02
CA HIS A 478 -12.54 24.96 12.41
C HIS A 478 -11.45 24.42 13.33
N LEU A 479 -10.71 23.37 12.89
CA LEU A 479 -9.56 22.86 13.64
C LEU A 479 -8.50 23.94 13.85
N LEU A 480 -8.13 24.69 12.81
CA LEU A 480 -7.12 25.74 12.91
C LEU A 480 -7.53 26.85 13.88
N GLU A 481 -8.83 27.25 13.86
CA GLU A 481 -9.40 28.26 14.77
C GLU A 481 -9.45 27.75 16.22
N SER A 482 -9.54 26.44 16.45
CA SER A 482 -9.60 25.83 17.79
C SER A 482 -8.22 25.69 18.46
N ILE A 483 -7.12 25.99 17.76
CA ILE A 483 -5.76 25.83 18.31
C ILE A 483 -5.26 27.15 18.93
N PRO A 484 -5.07 27.22 20.26
CA PRO A 484 -4.73 28.45 20.94
C PRO A 484 -3.23 28.73 21.01
N THR A 485 -2.36 27.87 20.48
CA THR A 485 -0.91 27.95 20.70
C THR A 485 -0.08 27.57 19.47
N LYS A 486 1.06 28.26 19.28
CA LYS A 486 2.06 27.94 18.25
C LYS A 486 2.86 26.65 18.53
N LYS A 487 2.68 26.01 19.69
CA LYS A 487 3.31 24.73 20.02
C LYS A 487 2.63 23.54 19.33
N ILE A 488 1.46 23.74 18.75
CA ILE A 488 0.79 22.78 17.89
C ILE A 488 0.96 23.24 16.44
N ARG A 489 1.50 22.37 15.59
CA ARG A 489 1.58 22.57 14.14
C ARG A 489 0.62 21.59 13.47
N VAL A 490 -0.20 22.08 12.54
CA VAL A 490 -1.14 21.26 11.79
C VAL A 490 -0.73 21.20 10.32
N SER A 491 -0.80 20.01 9.75
CA SER A 491 -0.80 19.76 8.32
C SER A 491 -2.02 18.92 7.95
N TYR A 492 -2.54 19.07 6.75
CA TYR A 492 -3.67 18.28 6.25
C TYR A 492 -3.49 17.99 4.76
N HIS A 493 -4.20 16.95 4.28
CA HIS A 493 -4.22 16.59 2.88
C HIS A 493 -5.14 17.50 2.09
N GLU A 494 -4.78 17.76 0.83
CA GLU A 494 -5.59 18.53 -0.09
C GLU A 494 -6.87 17.78 -0.47
N THR A 495 -8.01 18.48 -0.44
CA THR A 495 -9.32 17.85 -0.66
C THR A 495 -9.56 17.36 -2.10
N PRO A 496 -9.04 18.02 -3.16
CA PRO A 496 -9.17 17.51 -4.52
C PRO A 496 -8.48 16.16 -4.75
N THR A 497 -7.29 15.98 -4.16
CA THR A 497 -6.55 14.71 -4.22
C THR A 497 -7.33 13.58 -3.52
N SER A 498 -7.94 13.89 -2.36
CA SER A 498 -8.76 12.94 -1.61
C SER A 498 -10.01 12.52 -2.40
N LEU A 499 -10.71 13.46 -3.05
CA LEU A 499 -11.85 13.14 -3.90
C LEU A 499 -11.46 12.16 -5.03
N LEU A 500 -10.37 12.45 -5.75
CA LEU A 500 -9.91 11.58 -6.84
C LEU A 500 -9.53 10.18 -6.32
N GLU A 501 -8.81 10.11 -5.20
CA GLU A 501 -8.47 8.84 -4.56
C GLU A 501 -9.75 8.04 -4.22
N GLY A 502 -10.76 8.69 -3.64
CA GLY A 502 -12.04 8.07 -3.31
C GLY A 502 -12.78 7.54 -4.54
N VAL A 503 -12.77 8.30 -5.64
CA VAL A 503 -13.36 7.87 -6.92
C VAL A 503 -12.65 6.63 -7.46
N LEU A 504 -11.33 6.65 -7.56
CA LEU A 504 -10.55 5.54 -8.13
C LEU A 504 -10.60 4.31 -7.24
N ALA A 505 -10.54 4.46 -5.91
CA ALA A 505 -10.62 3.34 -4.97
C ALA A 505 -11.97 2.62 -4.99
N ARG A 506 -13.06 3.32 -5.30
CA ARG A 506 -14.45 2.84 -5.21
C ARG A 506 -15.13 2.66 -6.56
N GLY A 507 -14.39 2.95 -7.63
CA GLY A 507 -14.88 2.99 -8.99
C GLY A 507 -15.14 1.62 -9.61
N ASP A 508 -15.77 1.63 -10.76
CA ASP A 508 -16.05 0.47 -11.60
C ASP A 508 -15.35 0.62 -12.97
N ARG A 509 -15.57 -0.32 -13.88
CA ARG A 509 -14.92 -0.37 -15.22
C ARG A 509 -15.13 0.87 -16.06
N ARG A 510 -16.23 1.60 -15.87
CA ARG A 510 -16.50 2.83 -16.62
C ARG A 510 -15.40 3.88 -16.42
N LEU A 511 -14.67 3.83 -15.28
CA LEU A 511 -13.56 4.73 -15.02
C LEU A 511 -12.35 4.51 -15.94
N GLY A 512 -12.23 3.35 -16.60
CA GLY A 512 -11.16 3.12 -17.56
C GLY A 512 -11.09 4.20 -18.66
N LYS A 513 -12.25 4.64 -19.16
CA LYS A 513 -12.34 5.73 -20.14
C LYS A 513 -11.89 7.08 -19.58
N VAL A 514 -12.23 7.35 -18.32
CA VAL A 514 -11.83 8.60 -17.63
C VAL A 514 -10.33 8.61 -17.40
N ILE A 515 -9.75 7.51 -16.92
CA ILE A 515 -8.30 7.36 -16.68
C ILE A 515 -7.54 7.55 -18.00
N LEU A 516 -8.01 6.94 -19.10
CA LEU A 516 -7.40 7.10 -20.41
C LEU A 516 -7.46 8.56 -20.85
N ARG A 517 -8.62 9.21 -20.70
CA ARG A 517 -8.77 10.61 -21.11
C ARG A 517 -7.96 11.57 -20.24
N ALA A 518 -7.90 11.36 -18.93
CA ALA A 518 -7.03 12.14 -18.04
C ALA A 518 -5.55 12.00 -18.44
N TYR A 519 -5.09 10.80 -18.76
CA TYR A 519 -3.76 10.58 -19.30
C TYR A 519 -3.53 11.34 -20.62
N GLU A 520 -4.46 11.32 -21.57
CA GLU A 520 -4.39 12.07 -22.82
C GLU A 520 -4.34 13.59 -22.60
N LEU A 521 -4.98 14.09 -21.53
CA LEU A 521 -4.92 15.50 -21.10
C LEU A 521 -3.62 15.84 -20.35
N GLY A 522 -2.73 14.86 -20.17
CA GLY A 522 -1.40 15.04 -19.59
C GLY A 522 -1.30 14.74 -18.09
N CYS A 523 -2.34 14.17 -17.45
CA CYS A 523 -2.30 13.74 -16.06
C CYS A 523 -1.29 12.60 -15.90
N LYS A 524 -0.38 12.75 -14.96
CA LYS A 524 0.59 11.76 -14.50
C LYS A 524 1.18 12.22 -13.17
N PHE A 525 1.74 11.30 -12.40
CA PHE A 525 2.24 11.57 -11.05
C PHE A 525 1.19 12.28 -10.18
N ASP A 526 -0.07 11.84 -10.28
CA ASP A 526 -1.21 12.47 -9.58
C ASP A 526 -1.11 12.39 -8.05
N SER A 527 -0.17 11.60 -7.51
CA SER A 527 0.17 11.55 -6.08
C SER A 527 1.13 12.67 -5.63
N TRP A 528 1.68 13.45 -6.55
CA TRP A 528 2.61 14.54 -6.28
C TRP A 528 1.92 15.89 -6.42
N ASP A 529 1.88 16.69 -5.36
CA ASP A 529 1.13 17.95 -5.29
C ASP A 529 1.48 18.94 -6.42
N ASP A 530 2.75 18.95 -6.85
CA ASP A 530 3.24 19.81 -7.93
C ASP A 530 2.95 19.31 -9.36
N GLN A 531 2.47 18.06 -9.49
CA GLN A 531 2.12 17.43 -10.76
C GLN A 531 0.60 17.22 -10.92
N PHE A 532 -0.14 17.24 -9.80
CA PHE A 532 -1.57 16.97 -9.79
C PHE A 532 -2.38 18.01 -10.53
N ASN A 533 -3.13 17.61 -11.55
CA ASN A 533 -3.97 18.48 -12.36
C ASN A 533 -5.47 18.14 -12.19
N PHE A 534 -6.10 18.74 -11.18
CA PHE A 534 -7.50 18.50 -10.86
C PHE A 534 -8.45 18.90 -11.98
N ASP A 535 -8.18 20.03 -12.66
CA ASP A 535 -9.06 20.54 -13.74
C ASP A 535 -9.07 19.59 -14.94
N ALA A 536 -7.93 19.00 -15.30
CA ALA A 536 -7.85 18.01 -16.37
C ALA A 536 -8.62 16.72 -16.00
N TRP A 537 -8.58 16.29 -14.74
CA TRP A 537 -9.39 15.18 -14.27
C TRP A 537 -10.89 15.48 -14.35
N MET A 538 -11.33 16.68 -13.93
CA MET A 538 -12.74 17.10 -14.03
C MET A 538 -13.20 17.16 -15.48
N GLN A 539 -12.37 17.67 -16.38
CA GLN A 539 -12.62 17.64 -17.81
C GLN A 539 -12.78 16.20 -18.33
N ALA A 540 -11.91 15.27 -17.91
CA ALA A 540 -12.00 13.87 -18.31
C ALA A 540 -13.31 13.22 -17.82
N PHE A 541 -13.79 13.53 -16.63
CA PHE A 541 -15.08 13.08 -16.12
C PHE A 541 -16.25 13.65 -16.95
N GLU A 542 -16.26 14.96 -17.21
CA GLU A 542 -17.29 15.64 -17.98
C GLU A 542 -17.41 15.08 -19.40
N GLU A 543 -16.29 14.95 -20.11
CA GLU A 543 -16.26 14.44 -21.48
C GLU A 543 -16.73 12.98 -21.61
N ASN A 544 -16.62 12.20 -20.53
CA ASN A 544 -17.13 10.82 -20.47
C ASN A 544 -18.53 10.68 -19.86
N GLY A 545 -19.15 11.81 -19.45
CA GLY A 545 -20.50 11.82 -18.86
C GLY A 545 -20.57 11.08 -17.51
N ILE A 546 -19.49 11.08 -16.73
CA ILE A 546 -19.38 10.40 -15.44
C ILE A 546 -19.31 11.44 -14.32
N ASP A 547 -20.23 11.34 -13.35
CA ASP A 547 -20.19 12.14 -12.13
C ASP A 547 -19.23 11.50 -11.10
N PRO A 548 -18.10 12.14 -10.72
CA PRO A 548 -17.20 11.61 -9.70
C PRO A 548 -17.89 11.44 -8.33
N HIS A 549 -18.88 12.29 -8.01
CA HIS A 549 -19.61 12.25 -6.75
C HIS A 549 -20.49 11.01 -6.60
N PHE A 550 -20.88 10.37 -7.71
CA PHE A 550 -21.57 9.08 -7.70
C PHE A 550 -20.80 8.01 -6.94
N TYR A 551 -19.48 8.00 -7.04
CA TYR A 551 -18.63 6.99 -6.39
C TYR A 551 -18.33 7.32 -4.93
N THR A 552 -18.32 8.59 -4.55
CA THR A 552 -17.79 9.07 -3.26
C THR A 552 -18.85 9.54 -2.28
N HIS A 553 -19.77 10.43 -2.69
CA HIS A 553 -20.62 11.19 -1.77
C HIS A 553 -21.95 10.53 -1.43
N ARG A 554 -22.35 9.46 -2.10
CA ARG A 554 -23.58 8.76 -1.75
C ARG A 554 -23.32 7.64 -0.74
N LYS A 555 -24.24 7.49 0.21
CA LYS A 555 -24.31 6.29 1.03
C LYS A 555 -24.80 5.12 0.16
N ARG A 556 -24.11 3.98 0.23
CA ARG A 556 -24.47 2.76 -0.48
C ARG A 556 -25.34 1.87 0.41
N GLU A 557 -26.33 1.23 -0.16
CA GLU A 557 -27.17 0.27 0.57
C GLU A 557 -26.43 -1.06 0.76
N PHE A 558 -26.73 -1.76 1.86
CA PHE A 558 -26.15 -3.10 2.09
C PHE A 558 -26.60 -4.14 1.05
N SER A 559 -27.67 -3.91 0.32
CA SER A 559 -28.13 -4.76 -0.78
C SER A 559 -27.45 -4.48 -2.12
N GLU A 560 -26.77 -3.33 -2.25
CA GLU A 560 -26.10 -2.92 -3.48
C GLU A 560 -24.93 -3.85 -3.80
N LEU A 561 -24.80 -4.26 -5.07
CA LEU A 561 -23.64 -4.97 -5.56
C LEU A 561 -22.48 -3.98 -5.75
N LEU A 562 -21.37 -4.24 -5.07
CA LEU A 562 -20.19 -3.38 -5.13
C LEU A 562 -19.21 -3.85 -6.21
N PRO A 563 -18.44 -2.96 -6.85
CA PRO A 563 -17.52 -3.32 -7.92
C PRO A 563 -16.54 -4.45 -7.58
N TRP A 564 -16.17 -4.59 -6.32
CA TRP A 564 -15.23 -5.62 -5.80
C TRP A 564 -15.91 -6.86 -5.21
N ASP A 565 -17.21 -6.98 -5.25
CA ASP A 565 -17.95 -8.09 -4.61
C ASP A 565 -17.66 -9.46 -5.23
N HIS A 566 -17.16 -9.53 -6.46
CA HIS A 566 -16.71 -10.75 -7.12
C HIS A 566 -15.33 -11.26 -6.62
N LEU A 567 -14.63 -10.48 -5.79
CA LEU A 567 -13.35 -10.86 -5.21
C LEU A 567 -13.54 -11.36 -3.77
N ASP A 568 -12.80 -12.41 -3.38
CA ASP A 568 -12.87 -12.98 -2.04
C ASP A 568 -11.55 -12.76 -1.28
N TYR A 569 -11.55 -11.75 -0.44
CA TYR A 569 -10.44 -11.44 0.49
C TYR A 569 -10.59 -12.15 1.86
N GLY A 570 -11.53 -13.10 1.98
CA GLY A 570 -11.74 -13.94 3.15
C GLY A 570 -12.57 -13.28 4.26
N VAL A 571 -12.75 -11.97 4.22
CA VAL A 571 -13.58 -11.25 5.19
C VAL A 571 -15.03 -11.28 4.72
N SER A 572 -15.92 -11.86 5.52
CA SER A 572 -17.31 -12.03 5.11
C SER A 572 -18.07 -10.69 5.11
N ARG A 573 -18.93 -10.48 4.10
CA ARG A 573 -19.81 -9.31 3.99
C ARG A 573 -20.67 -9.12 5.25
N LYS A 574 -21.23 -10.21 5.81
CA LYS A 574 -22.03 -10.16 7.05
C LYS A 574 -21.24 -9.61 8.25
N PHE A 575 -19.96 -9.92 8.34
CA PHE A 575 -19.10 -9.38 9.38
C PHE A 575 -18.88 -7.87 9.19
N LEU A 576 -18.62 -7.42 7.96
CA LEU A 576 -18.44 -6.00 7.65
C LEU A 576 -19.71 -5.18 7.95
N GLU A 577 -20.89 -5.69 7.54
CA GLU A 577 -22.19 -5.07 7.85
C GLU A 577 -22.45 -4.99 9.36
N PHE A 578 -22.12 -6.07 10.09
CA PHE A 578 -22.26 -6.09 11.54
C PHE A 578 -21.37 -5.06 12.24
N GLU A 579 -20.12 -4.94 11.81
CA GLU A 579 -19.19 -3.95 12.35
C GLU A 579 -19.58 -2.51 11.95
N ASN A 580 -20.17 -2.29 10.76
CA ASN A 580 -20.73 -1.00 10.39
C ASN A 580 -21.88 -0.60 11.32
N LYS A 581 -22.85 -1.51 11.59
CA LYS A 581 -23.94 -1.26 12.53
C LYS A 581 -23.45 -0.92 13.94
N LYS A 582 -22.44 -1.65 14.42
CA LYS A 582 -21.81 -1.35 15.72
C LYS A 582 -21.17 0.05 15.77
N ALA A 583 -20.58 0.50 14.65
CA ALA A 583 -20.02 1.84 14.57
C ALA A 583 -21.07 2.91 14.85
N HIS A 584 -22.23 2.81 14.20
CA HIS A 584 -23.35 3.73 14.42
C HIS A 584 -23.97 3.63 15.84
N GLU A 585 -23.71 2.54 16.55
CA GLU A 585 -24.11 2.35 17.95
C GLU A 585 -23.01 2.75 18.96
N ASN A 586 -21.86 3.28 18.49
CA ASN A 586 -20.66 3.58 19.28
C ASN A 586 -20.11 2.37 20.06
N LYS A 587 -20.35 1.15 19.58
CA LYS A 587 -19.92 -0.09 20.24
C LYS A 587 -18.57 -0.57 19.68
N THR A 588 -17.66 -0.93 20.57
CA THR A 588 -16.35 -1.46 20.21
C THR A 588 -16.37 -2.99 20.01
N THR A 589 -15.36 -3.49 19.32
CA THR A 589 -15.04 -4.90 19.16
C THR A 589 -13.60 -5.11 19.65
N PRO A 590 -13.33 -6.07 20.55
CA PRO A 590 -11.99 -6.34 21.03
C PRO A 590 -11.10 -6.91 19.91
N HIS A 591 -9.78 -6.82 20.09
CA HIS A 591 -8.85 -7.39 19.13
C HIS A 591 -8.82 -8.93 19.19
N CYS A 592 -8.32 -9.56 18.12
CA CYS A 592 -8.45 -11.00 17.87
C CYS A 592 -7.83 -11.89 18.96
N ARG A 593 -6.79 -11.44 19.69
CA ARG A 593 -6.18 -12.21 20.79
C ARG A 593 -7.04 -12.23 22.06
N ILE A 594 -7.88 -11.21 22.29
CA ILE A 594 -8.84 -11.24 23.41
C ILE A 594 -10.03 -12.10 23.03
N LYS A 595 -10.61 -11.86 21.84
CA LYS A 595 -11.79 -12.59 21.37
C LYS A 595 -11.86 -12.57 19.83
N CYS A 596 -11.99 -13.76 19.24
CA CYS A 596 -12.23 -13.85 17.81
C CYS A 596 -13.56 -13.21 17.42
N ALA A 597 -13.50 -12.21 16.55
CA ALA A 597 -14.68 -11.51 16.05
C ALA A 597 -15.44 -12.26 14.93
N GLY A 598 -14.93 -13.40 14.45
CA GLY A 598 -15.60 -14.22 13.44
C GLY A 598 -15.58 -13.63 12.02
N CYS A 599 -14.52 -12.91 11.63
CA CYS A 599 -14.44 -12.24 10.33
C CYS A 599 -14.49 -13.21 9.12
N GLY A 600 -14.09 -14.48 9.30
CA GLY A 600 -14.10 -15.51 8.24
C GLY A 600 -12.77 -15.71 7.50
N ALA A 601 -11.81 -14.80 7.64
CA ALA A 601 -10.57 -14.80 6.85
C ALA A 601 -9.69 -16.06 7.04
N ASN A 602 -9.80 -16.75 8.16
CA ASN A 602 -9.10 -18.02 8.42
C ASN A 602 -9.47 -19.13 7.42
N LYS A 603 -10.63 -19.04 6.76
CA LYS A 603 -11.06 -20.02 5.74
C LYS A 603 -10.12 -20.08 4.54
N LEU A 604 -9.47 -18.96 4.20
CA LEU A 604 -8.48 -18.91 3.13
C LEU A 604 -7.16 -19.61 3.49
N ASN A 605 -6.93 -19.90 4.77
CA ASN A 605 -5.74 -20.56 5.29
C ASN A 605 -6.10 -21.86 6.05
N GLY A 606 -6.93 -22.70 5.44
CA GLY A 606 -7.31 -23.99 6.01
C GLY A 606 -7.93 -23.96 7.41
N GLY A 607 -8.48 -22.80 7.82
CA GLY A 607 -9.03 -22.58 9.16
C GLY A 607 -8.04 -21.98 10.16
N HIS A 608 -6.78 -21.77 9.75
CA HIS A 608 -5.70 -21.28 10.64
C HIS A 608 -5.60 -19.76 10.68
N CYS A 609 -5.27 -19.22 11.85
CA CYS A 609 -5.00 -17.79 12.05
C CYS A 609 -4.18 -17.62 13.34
N ASP A 610 -2.95 -17.12 13.24
CA ASP A 610 -2.01 -17.00 14.38
C ASP A 610 -2.48 -16.03 15.48
N ALA A 611 -3.54 -15.27 15.23
CA ALA A 611 -4.17 -14.48 16.29
C ALA A 611 -4.80 -15.31 17.42
N ARG A 612 -4.97 -16.61 17.24
CA ARG A 612 -5.63 -17.49 18.23
C ARG A 612 -4.64 -18.26 19.12
N GLY A 613 -3.35 -18.24 18.83
CA GLY A 613 -2.32 -18.97 19.56
C GLY A 613 -2.33 -20.44 19.20
#